data_98f099fed58fc95555814af16a884fef
#
_entry.id   98f099fed58fc95555814af16a884fef
#
_cell.length_a   1.000
_cell.length_b   1.000
_cell.length_c   1.000
_cell.angle_alpha   90.00
_cell.angle_beta   90.00
_cell.angle_gamma   90.00
#
_symmetry.space_group_name_H-M   'P 1'
#
loop_
_entity.id
_entity.type
_entity.pdbx_description
1 polymer ?
#
loop_
_entity_poly.entity_id
_entity_poly.type
_entity_poly.pdbx_seq_one_letter_code
_entity_poly.pdbx_strand_id
1 'polypeptide(L)'
;MKRTIDARTGLEVIDPDECRRLLGGDVVGRLAIVDGGSPAIFPVNYALDGEAIVFRTAPGTKLSAGPRSPVAFEIDDFDRDRRTGWSVVVVGRLEEVTDTDSRTLDRVTRLPVEPWS
;
A
#
# COMPACT_ATOMS: atom_id res chain seq x y z
N MET A 1 17.56 20.00 5.76
CA MET A 1 16.30 19.31 5.45
C MET A 1 15.13 20.27 5.65
N LYS A 2 14.30 20.43 4.67
CA LYS A 2 13.15 21.34 4.74
C LYS A 2 11.99 20.63 5.42
N ARG A 3 11.46 21.23 6.49
CA ARG A 3 10.26 20.73 7.18
C ARG A 3 9.03 21.41 6.61
N THR A 4 8.01 20.62 6.32
CA THR A 4 6.70 21.11 5.89
C THR A 4 5.65 20.60 6.88
N ILE A 5 4.78 21.49 7.32
CA ILE A 5 3.73 21.16 8.29
C ILE A 5 2.39 21.40 7.64
N ASP A 6 1.50 20.41 7.74
CA ASP A 6 0.12 20.54 7.29
C ASP A 6 -0.65 21.44 8.26
N ALA A 7 -1.12 22.58 7.79
CA ALA A 7 -1.80 23.56 8.61
C ALA A 7 -3.14 23.04 9.19
N ARG A 8 -3.76 22.03 8.55
CA ARG A 8 -5.03 21.47 9.01
C ARG A 8 -4.87 20.53 10.20
N THR A 9 -3.77 19.80 10.24
CA THR A 9 -3.56 18.73 11.23
C THR A 9 -2.45 19.04 12.22
N GLY A 10 -1.60 20.02 11.92
CA GLY A 10 -0.39 20.29 12.69
C GLY A 10 0.71 19.25 12.50
N LEU A 11 0.52 18.28 11.62
CA LEU A 11 1.49 17.24 11.36
C LEU A 11 2.58 17.71 10.41
N GLU A 12 3.80 17.25 10.64
CA GLU A 12 4.90 17.49 9.73
C GLU A 12 4.72 16.63 8.48
N VAL A 13 4.79 17.24 7.30
CA VAL A 13 4.63 16.55 6.03
C VAL A 13 5.96 15.93 5.60
N ILE A 14 5.95 14.64 5.34
CA ILE A 14 7.13 13.90 4.87
C ILE A 14 7.30 14.15 3.36
N ASP A 15 8.55 14.43 2.97
CA ASP A 15 8.93 14.60 1.57
C ASP A 15 8.58 13.33 0.74
N PRO A 16 8.10 13.47 -0.51
CA PRO A 16 7.75 12.32 -1.35
C PRO A 16 8.88 11.31 -1.54
N ASP A 17 10.13 11.74 -1.66
CA ASP A 17 11.27 10.81 -1.78
C ASP A 17 11.46 10.02 -0.50
N GLU A 18 11.28 10.63 0.65
CA GLU A 18 11.33 9.95 1.94
C GLU A 18 10.16 8.96 2.07
N CYS A 19 8.97 9.32 1.59
CA CYS A 19 7.83 8.40 1.56
C CYS A 19 8.16 7.15 0.73
N ARG A 20 8.77 7.31 -0.43
CA ARG A 20 9.18 6.17 -1.27
C ARG A 20 10.23 5.32 -0.58
N ARG A 21 11.17 5.93 0.12
CA ARG A 21 12.20 5.21 0.88
C ARG A 21 11.55 4.38 1.99
N LEU A 22 10.62 4.95 2.72
CA LEU A 22 9.89 4.25 3.79
C LEU A 22 9.07 3.08 3.24
N LEU A 23 8.41 3.27 2.10
CA LEU A 23 7.67 2.18 1.43
C LEU A 23 8.59 1.03 1.05
N GLY A 24 9.79 1.30 0.58
CA GLY A 24 10.76 0.28 0.22
C GLY A 24 11.40 -0.43 1.42
N GLY A 25 11.29 0.16 2.61
CA GLY A 25 11.90 -0.38 3.83
C GLY A 25 10.97 -1.24 4.68
N ASP A 26 9.73 -1.45 4.25
CA ASP A 26 8.76 -2.27 4.99
C ASP A 26 8.28 -3.43 4.14
N VAL A 27 7.54 -4.36 4.73
CA VAL A 27 7.05 -5.58 4.06
C VAL A 27 5.57 -5.81 4.27
N VAL A 28 4.94 -5.12 5.21
CA VAL A 28 3.51 -5.25 5.54
C VAL A 28 2.90 -3.87 5.54
N GLY A 29 1.75 -3.76 4.90
CA GLY A 29 0.93 -2.56 4.92
C GLY A 29 -0.53 -2.90 5.10
N ARG A 30 -1.37 -1.88 5.10
CA ARG A 30 -2.82 -2.02 5.21
C ARG A 30 -3.47 -1.51 3.95
N LEU A 31 -4.34 -2.34 3.39
CA LEU A 31 -5.14 -1.98 2.23
C LEU A 31 -6.55 -1.60 2.69
N ALA A 32 -6.99 -0.42 2.30
CA ALA A 32 -8.33 0.07 2.58
C ALA A 32 -9.13 0.07 1.28
N ILE A 33 -10.26 -0.60 1.31
CA ILE A 33 -11.17 -0.75 0.16
C ILE A 33 -12.60 -0.49 0.58
N VAL A 34 -13.47 -0.29 -0.40
CA VAL A 34 -14.91 -0.34 -0.19
C VAL A 34 -15.42 -1.66 -0.76
N ASP A 35 -15.96 -2.48 0.11
CA ASP A 35 -16.44 -3.82 -0.20
C ASP A 35 -17.94 -3.87 -0.01
N GLY A 36 -18.72 -4.02 -1.10
CA GLY A 36 -20.15 -4.07 -1.06
C GLY A 36 -20.80 -2.86 -0.37
N GLY A 37 -20.21 -1.68 -0.54
CA GLY A 37 -20.68 -0.44 0.08
C GLY A 37 -20.15 -0.20 1.48
N SER A 38 -19.43 -1.14 2.07
CA SER A 38 -18.81 -1.01 3.40
C SER A 38 -17.31 -0.84 3.30
N PRO A 39 -16.71 0.10 4.05
CA PRO A 39 -15.26 0.21 4.09
C PRO A 39 -14.65 -0.98 4.83
N ALA A 40 -13.53 -1.45 4.34
CA ALA A 40 -12.78 -2.54 4.95
C ALA A 40 -11.29 -2.22 4.94
N ILE A 41 -10.58 -2.64 5.97
CA ILE A 41 -9.13 -2.49 6.08
C ILE A 41 -8.55 -3.84 6.48
N PHE A 42 -7.51 -4.28 5.80
CA PHE A 42 -6.84 -5.53 6.15
C PHE A 42 -5.34 -5.46 5.84
N PRO A 43 -4.52 -6.18 6.60
CA PRO A 43 -3.08 -6.21 6.34
C PRO A 43 -2.77 -7.04 5.09
N VAL A 44 -1.72 -6.65 4.40
CA VAL A 44 -1.18 -7.41 3.26
C VAL A 44 0.35 -7.37 3.32
N ASN A 45 0.97 -8.47 2.90
CA ASN A 45 2.37 -8.44 2.52
C ASN A 45 2.47 -7.77 1.17
N TYR A 46 3.50 -6.97 0.96
CA TYR A 46 3.64 -6.24 -0.30
C TYR A 46 5.08 -6.15 -0.75
N ALA A 47 5.25 -5.86 -2.02
CA ALA A 47 6.52 -5.50 -2.64
C ALA A 47 6.29 -4.36 -3.62
N LEU A 48 7.34 -3.67 -3.98
CA LEU A 48 7.27 -2.60 -4.96
C LEU A 48 7.70 -3.10 -6.34
N ASP A 49 6.99 -2.66 -7.37
CA ASP A 49 7.39 -2.75 -8.77
C ASP A 49 7.36 -1.32 -9.33
N GLY A 50 8.52 -0.65 -9.32
CA GLY A 50 8.57 0.77 -9.64
C GLY A 50 7.73 1.57 -8.64
N GLU A 51 6.73 2.29 -9.14
CA GLU A 51 5.80 3.06 -8.30
C GLU A 51 4.53 2.27 -7.94
N ALA A 52 4.44 1.02 -8.39
CA ALA A 52 3.31 0.16 -8.08
C ALA A 52 3.56 -0.63 -6.80
N ILE A 53 2.52 -0.75 -5.99
CA ILE A 53 2.49 -1.60 -4.80
C ILE A 53 1.83 -2.91 -5.21
N VAL A 54 2.54 -4.01 -5.03
CA VAL A 54 2.09 -5.34 -5.44
C VAL A 54 1.86 -6.21 -4.22
N PHE A 55 0.71 -6.86 -4.16
CA PHE A 55 0.40 -7.85 -3.15
C PHE A 55 -0.30 -9.05 -3.81
N ARG A 56 -0.34 -10.17 -3.09
CA ARG A 56 -0.99 -11.37 -3.56
C ARG A 56 -2.16 -11.74 -2.64
N THR A 57 -3.22 -12.23 -3.26
CA THR A 57 -4.31 -12.86 -2.53
C THR A 57 -4.15 -14.38 -2.60
N ALA A 58 -4.77 -15.09 -1.67
CA ALA A 58 -4.80 -16.55 -1.74
C ALA A 58 -5.50 -17.01 -3.03
N PRO A 59 -5.09 -18.14 -3.62
CA PRO A 59 -5.72 -18.63 -4.85
C PRO A 59 -7.23 -18.74 -4.71
N GLY A 60 -7.95 -18.23 -5.71
CA GLY A 60 -9.41 -18.21 -5.72
C GLY A 60 -10.06 -17.07 -4.96
N THR A 61 -9.29 -16.27 -4.23
CA THR A 61 -9.82 -15.09 -3.55
C THR A 61 -10.06 -13.99 -4.56
N LYS A 62 -11.27 -13.44 -4.53
CA LYS A 62 -11.61 -12.24 -5.31
C LYS A 62 -11.89 -11.09 -4.36
N LEU A 63 -11.28 -9.95 -4.63
CA LEU A 63 -11.62 -8.73 -3.92
C LEU A 63 -12.89 -8.16 -4.53
N SER A 64 -13.93 -8.00 -3.71
CA SER A 64 -15.23 -7.53 -4.18
C SER A 64 -15.24 -6.05 -4.56
N ALA A 65 -14.17 -5.33 -4.26
CA ALA A 65 -14.00 -3.94 -4.70
C ALA A 65 -13.95 -3.80 -6.23
N GLY A 66 -13.65 -4.87 -6.97
CA GLY A 66 -13.61 -4.86 -8.43
C GLY A 66 -12.37 -4.18 -8.99
N PRO A 67 -12.10 -4.38 -10.30
CA PRO A 67 -10.95 -3.79 -10.96
C PRO A 67 -11.09 -2.27 -11.06
N ARG A 68 -9.95 -1.57 -10.92
CA ARG A 68 -9.83 -0.11 -11.03
C ARG A 68 -10.58 0.67 -9.96
N SER A 69 -11.04 0.01 -8.90
CA SER A 69 -11.64 0.69 -7.76
C SER A 69 -10.61 1.56 -7.04
N PRO A 70 -11.02 2.76 -6.57
CA PRO A 70 -10.13 3.57 -5.76
C PRO A 70 -9.88 2.89 -4.42
N VAL A 71 -8.62 2.87 -4.01
CA VAL A 71 -8.18 2.25 -2.76
C VAL A 71 -7.14 3.14 -2.09
N ALA A 72 -6.89 2.90 -0.83
CA ALA A 72 -5.77 3.49 -0.11
C ALA A 72 -4.91 2.38 0.46
N PHE A 73 -3.62 2.62 0.47
CA PHE A 73 -2.63 1.72 1.07
C PHE A 73 -1.83 2.52 2.09
N GLU A 74 -1.56 1.94 3.25
CA GLU A 74 -0.92 2.67 4.34
C GLU A 74 0.15 1.80 4.98
N ILE A 75 1.29 2.42 5.28
CA ILE A 75 2.28 1.88 6.20
C ILE A 75 2.53 2.89 7.30
N ASP A 76 2.93 2.41 8.45
CA ASP A 76 3.28 3.27 9.58
C ASP A 76 4.28 2.58 10.50
N ASP A 77 4.86 3.39 11.36
CA ASP A 77 5.61 2.93 12.51
C ASP A 77 5.48 3.96 13.61
N PHE A 78 5.58 3.52 14.86
CA PHE A 78 5.34 4.40 15.99
C PHE A 78 6.09 3.93 17.23
N ASP A 79 6.35 4.90 18.11
CA ASP A 79 6.92 4.68 19.44
C ASP A 79 5.78 4.75 20.44
N ARG A 80 5.48 3.64 21.12
CA ARG A 80 4.35 3.54 22.06
C ARG A 80 4.54 4.41 23.28
N ASP A 81 5.77 4.55 23.75
CA ASP A 81 6.08 5.31 24.97
C ASP A 81 5.97 6.81 24.72
N ARG A 82 6.54 7.28 23.62
CA ARG A 82 6.52 8.69 23.24
C ARG A 82 5.22 9.10 22.53
N ARG A 83 4.44 8.13 22.06
CA ARG A 83 3.23 8.34 21.27
C ARG A 83 3.49 9.22 20.05
N THR A 84 4.58 8.91 19.37
CA THR A 84 5.01 9.57 18.16
C THR A 84 5.19 8.53 17.06
N GLY A 85 5.13 8.96 15.82
CA GLY A 85 5.34 8.07 14.70
C GLY A 85 5.15 8.79 13.38
N TRP A 86 5.11 8.00 12.34
CA TRP A 86 4.87 8.47 10.98
C TRP A 86 3.94 7.50 10.27
N SER A 87 3.29 8.00 9.24
CA SER A 87 2.50 7.17 8.32
C SER A 87 2.68 7.65 6.90
N VAL A 88 2.58 6.73 5.96
CA VAL A 88 2.56 7.02 4.53
C VAL A 88 1.31 6.39 3.96
N VAL A 89 0.50 7.22 3.29
CA VAL A 89 -0.73 6.79 2.63
C VAL A 89 -0.56 6.98 1.13
N VAL A 90 -0.85 5.92 0.38
CA VAL A 90 -0.86 5.94 -1.07
C VAL A 90 -2.29 5.76 -1.54
N VAL A 91 -2.79 6.71 -2.29
CA VAL A 91 -4.11 6.61 -2.93
C VAL A 91 -3.90 6.19 -4.37
N GLY A 92 -4.63 5.19 -4.80
CA GLY A 92 -4.48 4.67 -6.14
C GLY A 92 -5.66 3.82 -6.55
N ARG A 93 -5.45 3.01 -7.57
CA ARG A 93 -6.48 2.10 -8.09
C ARG A 93 -6.00 0.67 -8.04
N LEU A 94 -6.91 -0.20 -7.67
CA LEU A 94 -6.66 -1.64 -7.62
C LEU A 94 -6.71 -2.20 -9.04
N GLU A 95 -5.67 -2.90 -9.44
CA GLU A 95 -5.62 -3.59 -10.72
C GLU A 95 -5.25 -5.05 -10.48
N GLU A 96 -5.94 -5.95 -11.15
CA GLU A 96 -5.57 -7.37 -11.16
C GLU A 96 -4.57 -7.61 -12.29
N VAL A 97 -3.40 -8.17 -11.93
CA VAL A 97 -2.42 -8.55 -12.93
C VAL A 97 -2.79 -9.93 -13.46
N THR A 98 -3.23 -9.94 -14.70
CA THR A 98 -3.64 -11.14 -15.43
C THR A 98 -2.68 -11.38 -16.60
N ASP A 99 -2.97 -12.39 -17.40
CA ASP A 99 -2.21 -12.76 -18.62
C ASP A 99 -2.35 -11.75 -19.76
N THR A 100 -3.08 -10.65 -19.57
CA THR A 100 -3.23 -9.62 -20.61
C THR A 100 -1.96 -8.81 -20.85
N ASP A 101 -1.08 -8.71 -19.87
CA ASP A 101 0.24 -8.11 -20.02
C ASP A 101 1.31 -9.07 -19.47
N SER A 102 1.89 -9.83 -20.39
CA SER A 102 2.87 -10.86 -20.06
C SER A 102 4.15 -10.29 -19.44
N ARG A 103 4.55 -9.06 -19.76
CA ARG A 103 5.74 -8.43 -19.18
C ARG A 103 5.52 -8.05 -17.73
N THR A 104 4.39 -7.46 -17.44
CA THR A 104 4.02 -7.13 -16.07
C THR A 104 3.85 -8.38 -15.23
N LEU A 105 3.13 -9.38 -15.75
CA LEU A 105 2.93 -10.65 -15.05
C LEU A 105 4.27 -11.33 -14.75
N ASP A 106 5.20 -11.34 -15.69
CA ASP A 106 6.52 -11.94 -15.53
C ASP A 106 7.33 -11.24 -14.43
N ARG A 107 7.29 -9.90 -14.39
CA ARG A 107 7.97 -9.14 -13.33
C ARG A 107 7.38 -9.39 -11.95
N VAL A 108 6.07 -9.27 -11.82
CA VAL A 108 5.41 -9.39 -10.50
C VAL A 108 5.45 -10.82 -9.97
N THR A 109 5.48 -11.82 -10.85
CA THR A 109 5.61 -13.22 -10.44
C THR A 109 6.92 -13.49 -9.71
N ARG A 110 7.97 -12.75 -10.04
CA ARG A 110 9.29 -12.89 -9.41
C ARG A 110 9.45 -12.15 -8.10
N LEU A 111 8.50 -11.32 -7.73
CA LEU A 111 8.58 -10.56 -6.49
C LEU A 111 8.41 -11.49 -5.28
N PRO A 112 9.24 -11.32 -4.23
CA PRO A 112 9.17 -12.16 -3.03
C PRO A 112 8.05 -11.72 -2.11
N VAL A 113 6.82 -11.90 -2.55
CA VAL A 113 5.63 -11.50 -1.78
C VAL A 113 4.66 -12.67 -1.70
N GLU A 114 4.24 -12.99 -0.47
CA GLU A 114 3.31 -14.07 -0.18
C GLU A 114 1.94 -13.51 0.21
N PRO A 115 0.86 -14.27 0.03
CA PRO A 115 -0.43 -13.88 0.57
C PRO A 115 -0.36 -13.73 2.09
N TRP A 116 -1.14 -12.81 2.62
CA TRP A 116 -1.27 -12.67 4.07
C TRP A 116 -1.98 -13.89 4.65
N SER A 117 -1.48 -14.40 5.76
CA SER A 117 -2.07 -15.54 6.44
C SER A 117 -2.39 -15.23 7.91
#